data_d22c18323f7804d3d758034f9e5901d2
#
_entry.id   d22c18323f7804d3d758034f9e5901d2
#
_cell.length_a   1.000
_cell.length_b   1.000
_cell.length_c   1.000
_cell.angle_alpha   90.00
_cell.angle_beta   90.00
_cell.angle_gamma   90.00
#
_symmetry.space_group_name_H-M   'P 1'
#
loop_
_entity.id
_entity.type
_entity.pdbx_description
1 polymer ?
#
loop_
_entity_poly.entity_id
_entity_poly.type
_entity_poly.pdbx_seq_one_letter_code
_entity_poly.pdbx_strand_id
1 'polypeptide(L)'
;LRKLRQIPGVKKVFVRSGIRYDYMLQDKNQDFFRELVNYHISGQLKVAPEHCVASVLDYMGKPHFDVFEKFWRKYQKLNEADHKEQYLVPYLMSSHPGCTLEDTVRLAEFLHRTGHQPEQVQDFYPTPGTISTCMYYTGIDPLTMKSVYVAKTFHEKAMQRALLQFTKIFSVFLLVLLAGQLRDAGKSE
;
A
#
# COMPACT_ATOMS: atom_id res chain seq x y z
N LEU A 1 10.29 17.46 -16.08
CA LEU A 1 11.55 16.93 -15.59
C LEU A 1 12.69 17.17 -16.57
N ARG A 2 12.57 16.84 -17.88
CA ARG A 2 13.63 17.06 -18.90
C ARG A 2 14.13 18.51 -18.92
N LYS A 3 13.23 19.48 -19.00
CA LYS A 3 13.59 20.92 -18.99
C LYS A 3 14.38 21.31 -17.72
N LEU A 4 14.02 20.76 -16.56
CA LEU A 4 14.72 21.06 -15.32
C LEU A 4 16.16 20.53 -15.33
N ARG A 5 16.41 19.37 -15.94
CA ARG A 5 17.77 18.83 -16.08
C ARG A 5 18.68 19.65 -17.01
N GLN A 6 18.09 20.43 -17.92
CA GLN A 6 18.81 21.26 -18.90
C GLN A 6 19.21 22.63 -18.35
N ILE A 7 18.76 22.97 -17.14
CA ILE A 7 19.12 24.26 -16.52
C ILE A 7 20.59 24.24 -16.13
N PRO A 8 21.39 25.22 -16.53
CA PRO A 8 22.80 25.33 -16.14
C PRO A 8 22.96 25.27 -14.62
N GLY A 9 23.89 24.45 -14.15
CA GLY A 9 24.14 24.25 -12.72
C GLY A 9 23.28 23.18 -12.04
N VAL A 10 22.19 22.71 -12.65
CA VAL A 10 21.38 21.60 -12.13
C VAL A 10 22.08 20.29 -12.45
N LYS A 11 22.52 19.58 -11.42
CA LYS A 11 23.19 18.27 -11.57
C LYS A 11 22.20 17.09 -11.66
N LYS A 12 21.15 17.10 -10.84
CA LYS A 12 20.15 16.01 -10.76
C LYS A 12 18.80 16.59 -10.39
N VAL A 13 17.73 15.92 -10.89
CA VAL A 13 16.32 16.26 -10.57
C VAL A 13 15.65 14.99 -10.12
N PHE A 14 15.28 14.89 -8.85
CA PHE A 14 14.65 13.70 -8.28
C PHE A 14 13.19 13.93 -7.96
N VAL A 15 12.36 12.90 -8.20
CA VAL A 15 10.98 12.81 -7.73
C VAL A 15 11.00 12.24 -6.31
N ARG A 16 10.54 13.02 -5.33
CA ARG A 16 10.45 12.60 -3.92
C ARG A 16 9.03 12.21 -3.49
N SER A 17 8.03 12.70 -4.19
CA SER A 17 6.62 12.34 -3.94
C SER A 17 6.30 10.93 -4.44
N GLY A 18 5.23 10.33 -3.91
CA GLY A 18 4.66 9.11 -4.49
C GLY A 18 4.18 9.35 -5.92
N ILE A 19 4.18 8.30 -6.72
CA ILE A 19 3.70 8.33 -8.11
C ILE A 19 2.44 7.47 -8.27
N ARG A 20 1.64 7.80 -9.27
CA ARG A 20 0.48 7.00 -9.71
C ARG A 20 0.99 5.90 -10.64
N TYR A 21 1.38 4.77 -10.05
CA TYR A 21 1.93 3.61 -10.74
C TYR A 21 0.94 2.98 -11.73
N ASP A 22 -0.35 3.05 -11.45
CA ASP A 22 -1.43 2.57 -12.29
C ASP A 22 -1.48 3.32 -13.63
N TYR A 23 -1.41 4.65 -13.60
CA TYR A 23 -1.35 5.46 -14.82
C TYR A 23 -0.06 5.25 -15.60
N MET A 24 1.06 5.04 -14.92
CA MET A 24 2.32 4.73 -15.59
C MET A 24 2.27 3.43 -16.40
N LEU A 25 1.52 2.43 -15.91
CA LEU A 25 1.34 1.17 -16.65
C LEU A 25 0.49 1.34 -17.91
N GLN A 26 -0.39 2.34 -17.94
CA GLN A 26 -1.26 2.64 -19.09
C GLN A 26 -0.55 3.45 -20.18
N ASP A 27 0.62 4.02 -19.90
CA ASP A 27 1.40 4.75 -20.89
C ASP A 27 1.90 3.78 -21.98
N LYS A 28 1.43 4.01 -23.22
CA LYS A 28 1.67 3.10 -24.35
C LYS A 28 3.14 3.04 -24.76
N ASN A 29 3.86 4.15 -24.72
CA ASN A 29 5.25 4.19 -25.17
C ASN A 29 6.29 3.91 -24.08
N GLN A 30 5.88 3.96 -22.81
CA GLN A 30 6.72 3.65 -21.65
C GLN A 30 7.98 4.51 -21.49
N ASP A 31 8.15 5.55 -22.28
CA ASP A 31 9.34 6.41 -22.28
C ASP A 31 9.52 7.13 -20.96
N PHE A 32 8.39 7.60 -20.39
CA PHE A 32 8.42 8.25 -19.09
C PHE A 32 8.89 7.30 -17.97
N PHE A 33 8.47 6.04 -18.00
CA PHE A 33 8.89 5.08 -16.99
C PHE A 33 10.40 4.82 -17.04
N ARG A 34 10.96 4.61 -18.22
CA ARG A 34 12.40 4.45 -18.40
C ARG A 34 13.17 5.71 -17.98
N GLU A 35 12.68 6.88 -18.37
CA GLU A 35 13.31 8.15 -17.99
C GLU A 35 13.29 8.37 -16.48
N LEU A 36 12.18 8.04 -15.82
CA LEU A 36 12.03 8.12 -14.37
C LEU A 36 13.09 7.25 -13.67
N VAL A 37 13.18 5.97 -14.05
CA VAL A 37 14.14 5.00 -13.48
C VAL A 37 15.57 5.49 -13.71
N ASN A 38 15.89 5.95 -14.91
CA ASN A 38 17.26 6.30 -15.24
C ASN A 38 17.76 7.60 -14.62
N TYR A 39 16.88 8.58 -14.43
CA TYR A 39 17.33 9.95 -14.11
C TYR A 39 16.67 10.61 -12.91
N HIS A 40 15.55 10.06 -12.41
CA HIS A 40 14.71 10.81 -11.46
C HIS A 40 14.44 10.09 -10.14
N ILE A 41 15.09 8.94 -9.91
CA ILE A 41 15.02 8.20 -8.65
C ILE A 41 16.38 8.23 -7.96
N SER A 42 16.38 8.64 -6.69
CA SER A 42 17.62 8.78 -5.88
C SER A 42 17.96 7.51 -5.07
N GLY A 43 17.48 6.33 -5.50
CA GLY A 43 17.65 5.06 -4.79
C GLY A 43 16.33 4.48 -4.28
N GLN A 44 15.33 5.30 -3.99
CA GLN A 44 14.02 4.84 -3.52
C GLN A 44 12.89 5.48 -4.32
N LEU A 45 11.93 4.65 -4.76
CA LEU A 45 10.68 5.10 -5.37
C LEU A 45 9.51 4.78 -4.44
N LYS A 46 8.76 5.80 -4.05
CA LYS A 46 7.60 5.68 -3.18
C LYS A 46 6.33 5.46 -4.00
N VAL A 47 5.53 4.48 -3.62
CA VAL A 47 4.23 4.17 -4.23
C VAL A 47 3.22 3.83 -3.14
N ALA A 48 1.95 4.00 -3.42
CA ALA A 48 0.89 3.83 -2.42
C ALA A 48 -0.13 2.77 -2.88
N PRO A 49 0.22 1.46 -2.81
CA PRO A 49 -0.77 0.39 -3.00
C PRO A 49 -1.80 0.34 -1.87
N GLU A 50 -1.46 0.81 -0.69
CA GLU A 50 -2.23 0.94 0.55
C GLU A 50 -2.64 -0.40 1.18
N HIS A 51 -3.15 -1.36 0.40
CA HIS A 51 -3.61 -2.67 0.86
C HIS A 51 -3.46 -3.73 -0.24
N CYS A 52 -3.62 -5.03 0.11
CA CYS A 52 -3.60 -6.12 -0.88
C CYS A 52 -4.99 -6.78 -1.09
N VAL A 53 -5.96 -6.53 -0.21
CA VAL A 53 -7.29 -7.12 -0.29
C VAL A 53 -8.20 -6.27 -1.19
N ALA A 54 -8.83 -6.90 -2.19
CA ALA A 54 -9.62 -6.21 -3.21
C ALA A 54 -10.78 -5.40 -2.63
N SER A 55 -11.56 -5.97 -1.70
CA SER A 55 -12.69 -5.27 -1.07
C SER A 55 -12.27 -3.99 -0.32
N VAL A 56 -11.10 -4.00 0.31
CA VAL A 56 -10.56 -2.82 1.00
C VAL A 56 -10.11 -1.77 -0.02
N LEU A 57 -9.47 -2.20 -1.10
CA LEU A 57 -9.05 -1.31 -2.19
C LEU A 57 -10.24 -0.67 -2.91
N ASP A 58 -11.37 -1.40 -3.05
CA ASP A 58 -12.62 -0.86 -3.59
C ASP A 58 -13.14 0.31 -2.72
N TYR A 59 -13.17 0.17 -1.40
CA TYR A 59 -13.53 1.26 -0.48
C TYR A 59 -12.55 2.44 -0.54
N MET A 60 -11.28 2.19 -0.84
CA MET A 60 -10.27 3.23 -1.03
C MET A 60 -10.35 3.91 -2.41
N GLY A 61 -11.12 3.36 -3.35
CA GLY A 61 -11.13 3.80 -4.75
C GLY A 61 -9.77 3.59 -5.43
N LYS A 62 -9.07 2.53 -5.07
CA LYS A 62 -7.73 2.18 -5.57
C LYS A 62 -7.81 1.03 -6.58
N PRO A 63 -6.87 0.94 -7.52
CA PRO A 63 -6.75 -0.25 -8.37
C PRO A 63 -6.44 -1.48 -7.53
N HIS A 64 -6.90 -2.65 -7.97
CA HIS A 64 -6.61 -3.91 -7.31
C HIS A 64 -5.11 -4.23 -7.32
N PHE A 65 -4.70 -5.08 -6.40
CA PHE A 65 -3.31 -5.30 -6.07
C PHE A 65 -2.47 -5.91 -7.21
N ASP A 66 -3.12 -6.65 -8.11
CA ASP A 66 -2.47 -7.18 -9.32
C ASP A 66 -1.85 -6.10 -10.22
N VAL A 67 -2.43 -4.89 -10.21
CA VAL A 67 -1.88 -3.72 -10.92
C VAL A 67 -0.55 -3.29 -10.28
N PHE A 68 -0.50 -3.29 -8.95
CA PHE A 68 0.75 -3.01 -8.23
C PHE A 68 1.82 -4.08 -8.50
N GLU A 69 1.45 -5.36 -8.48
CA GLU A 69 2.38 -6.45 -8.78
C GLU A 69 2.96 -6.35 -10.21
N LYS A 70 2.12 -6.02 -11.20
CA LYS A 70 2.57 -5.77 -12.59
C LYS A 70 3.57 -4.62 -12.66
N PHE A 71 3.27 -3.52 -11.93
CA PHE A 71 4.18 -2.38 -11.84
C PHE A 71 5.50 -2.78 -11.19
N TRP A 72 5.46 -3.50 -10.07
CA TRP A 72 6.66 -3.94 -9.34
C TRP A 72 7.57 -4.80 -10.22
N ARG A 73 7.02 -5.85 -10.84
CA ARG A 73 7.78 -6.72 -11.75
C ARG A 73 8.43 -5.93 -12.89
N LYS A 74 7.72 -4.94 -13.42
CA LYS A 74 8.26 -4.09 -14.49
C LYS A 74 9.37 -3.16 -13.98
N TYR A 75 9.19 -2.58 -12.80
CA TYR A 75 10.20 -1.76 -12.16
C TYR A 75 11.50 -2.56 -11.90
N GLN A 76 11.39 -3.77 -11.38
CA GLN A 76 12.54 -4.66 -11.17
C GLN A 76 13.28 -4.95 -12.49
N LYS A 77 12.56 -5.34 -13.54
CA LYS A 77 13.17 -5.59 -14.87
C LYS A 77 13.91 -4.37 -15.43
N LEU A 78 13.38 -3.18 -15.25
CA LEU A 78 14.05 -1.96 -15.70
C LEU A 78 15.32 -1.67 -14.88
N ASN A 79 15.28 -1.88 -13.56
CA ASN A 79 16.47 -1.73 -12.72
C ASN A 79 17.57 -2.73 -13.09
N GLU A 80 17.22 -3.99 -13.32
CA GLU A 80 18.14 -5.04 -13.74
C GLU A 80 18.76 -4.69 -15.11
N ALA A 81 17.94 -4.31 -16.10
CA ALA A 81 18.41 -3.97 -17.45
C ALA A 81 19.34 -2.75 -17.48
N ASP A 82 19.10 -1.78 -16.62
CA ASP A 82 19.87 -0.52 -16.57
C ASP A 82 20.91 -0.52 -15.43
N HIS A 83 21.16 -1.67 -14.79
CA HIS A 83 22.11 -1.86 -13.67
C HIS A 83 21.92 -0.81 -12.56
N LYS A 84 20.66 -0.59 -12.15
CA LYS A 84 20.30 0.34 -11.08
C LYS A 84 20.07 -0.39 -9.77
N GLU A 85 20.58 0.17 -8.68
CA GLU A 85 20.28 -0.25 -7.31
C GLU A 85 19.21 0.68 -6.72
N GLN A 86 17.96 0.44 -7.11
CA GLN A 86 16.82 1.23 -6.63
C GLN A 86 15.78 0.33 -6.01
N TYR A 87 15.18 0.79 -4.92
CA TYR A 87 14.20 0.05 -4.13
C TYR A 87 12.81 0.69 -4.25
N LEU A 88 11.80 -0.16 -4.31
CA LEU A 88 10.41 0.26 -4.22
C LEU A 88 9.98 0.30 -2.75
N VAL A 89 9.42 1.43 -2.33
CA VAL A 89 8.91 1.62 -0.97
C VAL A 89 7.39 1.74 -1.02
N PRO A 90 6.64 0.64 -0.80
CA PRO A 90 5.19 0.68 -0.76
C PRO A 90 4.70 1.30 0.55
N TYR A 91 3.84 2.29 0.46
CA TYR A 91 3.07 2.78 1.58
C TYR A 91 1.84 1.92 1.78
N LEU A 92 1.61 1.53 3.03
CA LEU A 92 0.49 0.71 3.45
C LEU A 92 -0.31 1.45 4.51
N MET A 93 -1.61 1.17 4.55
CA MET A 93 -2.53 1.81 5.47
C MET A 93 -3.26 0.76 6.30
N SER A 94 -3.33 0.98 7.62
CA SER A 94 -4.16 0.22 8.54
C SER A 94 -5.44 0.97 8.87
N SER A 95 -6.46 0.25 9.31
CA SER A 95 -7.70 0.80 9.88
C SER A 95 -8.51 1.70 8.94
N HIS A 96 -8.37 1.55 7.62
CA HIS A 96 -9.28 2.20 6.68
C HIS A 96 -10.71 1.66 6.87
N PRO A 97 -11.77 2.48 6.74
CA PRO A 97 -13.14 1.98 6.68
C PRO A 97 -13.28 0.83 5.68
N GLY A 98 -13.90 -0.27 6.10
CA GLY A 98 -14.00 -1.51 5.34
C GLY A 98 -12.85 -2.50 5.56
N CYS A 99 -11.77 -2.10 6.25
CA CYS A 99 -10.66 -2.99 6.57
C CYS A 99 -10.93 -3.70 7.91
N THR A 100 -11.23 -4.99 7.87
CA THR A 100 -11.40 -5.83 9.04
C THR A 100 -10.06 -6.31 9.60
N LEU A 101 -10.08 -6.94 10.77
CA LEU A 101 -8.88 -7.58 11.32
C LEU A 101 -8.40 -8.73 10.42
N GLU A 102 -9.32 -9.50 9.85
CA GLU A 102 -9.00 -10.57 8.90
C GLU A 102 -8.30 -10.04 7.64
N ASP A 103 -8.78 -8.93 7.08
CA ASP A 103 -8.13 -8.29 5.94
C ASP A 103 -6.71 -7.84 6.28
N THR A 104 -6.51 -7.35 7.50
CA THR A 104 -5.16 -6.96 7.98
C THR A 104 -4.26 -8.19 8.15
N VAL A 105 -4.79 -9.32 8.62
CA VAL A 105 -4.03 -10.59 8.69
C VAL A 105 -3.60 -11.02 7.29
N ARG A 106 -4.47 -10.96 6.29
CA ARG A 106 -4.13 -11.27 4.89
C ARG A 106 -3.01 -10.37 4.35
N LEU A 107 -3.05 -9.07 4.68
CA LEU A 107 -1.97 -8.16 4.32
C LEU A 107 -0.66 -8.52 5.04
N ALA A 108 -0.71 -8.85 6.33
CA ALA A 108 0.46 -9.27 7.09
C ALA A 108 1.07 -10.58 6.57
N GLU A 109 0.24 -11.56 6.21
CA GLU A 109 0.69 -12.81 5.56
C GLU A 109 1.39 -12.52 4.21
N PHE A 110 0.85 -11.61 3.41
CA PHE A 110 1.49 -11.18 2.18
C PHE A 110 2.85 -10.55 2.43
N LEU A 111 2.96 -9.65 3.40
CA LEU A 111 4.23 -8.99 3.76
C LEU A 111 5.27 -10.00 4.24
N HIS A 112 4.85 -10.94 5.09
CA HIS A 112 5.73 -12.01 5.57
C HIS A 112 6.24 -12.89 4.42
N ARG A 113 5.35 -13.33 3.52
CA ARG A 113 5.69 -14.17 2.37
C ARG A 113 6.66 -13.49 1.40
N THR A 114 6.55 -12.18 1.23
CA THR A 114 7.41 -11.41 0.33
C THR A 114 8.69 -10.91 0.99
N GLY A 115 8.85 -11.13 2.30
CA GLY A 115 9.99 -10.61 3.07
C GLY A 115 10.00 -9.09 3.18
N HIS A 116 8.89 -8.43 2.84
CA HIS A 116 8.80 -6.99 2.91
C HIS A 116 8.36 -6.56 4.31
N GLN A 117 9.21 -5.76 4.97
CA GLN A 117 8.89 -5.18 6.27
C GLN A 117 8.73 -3.67 6.13
N PRO A 118 7.49 -3.14 6.21
CA PRO A 118 7.29 -1.70 6.14
C PRO A 118 7.85 -1.03 7.39
N GLU A 119 8.74 -0.07 7.20
CA GLU A 119 9.26 0.75 8.30
C GLU A 119 8.16 1.58 8.96
N GLN A 120 7.21 2.03 8.15
CA GLN A 120 6.08 2.85 8.59
C GLN A 120 4.78 2.31 8.00
N VAL A 121 3.78 2.13 8.85
CA VAL A 121 2.39 1.88 8.50
C VAL A 121 1.58 3.09 8.95
N GLN A 122 0.81 3.66 8.05
CA GLN A 122 -0.06 4.78 8.37
C GLN A 122 -1.42 4.28 8.80
N ASP A 123 -1.88 4.68 9.98
CA ASP A 123 -3.30 4.51 10.35
C ASP A 123 -4.17 5.46 9.53
N PHE A 124 -5.36 4.99 9.16
CA PHE A 124 -6.33 5.87 8.51
C PHE A 124 -6.60 7.10 9.37
N TYR A 125 -6.43 8.26 8.74
CA TYR A 125 -6.76 9.56 9.33
C TYR A 125 -7.90 10.22 8.53
N PRO A 126 -9.04 10.54 9.16
CA PRO A 126 -10.17 11.11 8.43
C PRO A 126 -9.83 12.51 7.93
N THR A 127 -9.78 12.67 6.61
CA THR A 127 -9.55 13.94 5.93
C THR A 127 -10.88 14.51 5.47
N PRO A 128 -11.23 15.76 5.83
CA PRO A 128 -12.49 16.37 5.43
C PRO A 128 -12.72 16.32 3.92
N GLY A 129 -13.98 16.12 3.51
CA GLY A 129 -14.37 16.10 2.10
C GLY A 129 -14.08 14.80 1.34
N THR A 130 -13.71 13.72 2.03
CA THR A 130 -13.48 12.42 1.39
C THR A 130 -14.59 11.41 1.68
N ILE A 131 -14.85 10.50 0.74
CA ILE A 131 -15.79 9.36 0.90
C ILE A 131 -15.38 8.51 2.10
N SER A 132 -14.09 8.21 2.26
CA SER A 132 -13.57 7.43 3.37
C SER A 132 -13.87 8.08 4.73
N THR A 133 -13.83 9.40 4.83
CA THR A 133 -14.22 10.12 6.05
C THR A 133 -15.71 10.01 6.32
N CYS A 134 -16.55 10.07 5.29
CA CYS A 134 -17.98 9.81 5.45
C CYS A 134 -18.22 8.40 6.02
N MET A 135 -17.63 7.38 5.42
CA MET A 135 -17.71 6.00 5.91
C MET A 135 -17.22 5.88 7.36
N TYR A 136 -16.11 6.55 7.71
CA TYR A 136 -15.53 6.48 9.04
C TYR A 136 -16.50 6.98 10.14
N TYR A 137 -17.20 8.07 9.91
CA TYR A 137 -18.12 8.66 10.89
C TYR A 137 -19.49 8.00 10.88
N THR A 138 -20.01 7.63 9.72
CA THR A 138 -21.37 7.09 9.57
C THR A 138 -21.43 5.57 9.70
N GLY A 139 -20.35 4.85 9.37
CA GLY A 139 -20.38 3.40 9.21
C GLY A 139 -21.16 2.95 7.96
N ILE A 140 -21.37 3.86 7.00
CA ILE A 140 -22.16 3.61 5.79
C ILE A 140 -21.33 4.05 4.58
N ASP A 141 -21.28 3.22 3.54
CA ASP A 141 -20.75 3.61 2.25
C ASP A 141 -21.76 4.52 1.53
N PRO A 142 -21.43 5.80 1.29
CA PRO A 142 -22.37 6.74 0.70
C PRO A 142 -22.70 6.45 -0.78
N LEU A 143 -21.94 5.59 -1.45
CA LEU A 143 -22.20 5.21 -2.85
C LEU A 143 -23.22 4.07 -2.96
N THR A 144 -23.21 3.14 -2.00
CA THR A 144 -24.07 1.94 -2.03
C THR A 144 -25.11 1.91 -0.92
N MET A 145 -25.02 2.80 0.05
CA MET A 145 -25.83 2.86 1.27
C MET A 145 -25.75 1.59 2.15
N LYS A 146 -24.71 0.78 1.96
CA LYS A 146 -24.46 -0.42 2.76
C LYS A 146 -23.62 -0.11 3.99
N SER A 147 -23.81 -0.89 5.06
CA SER A 147 -22.98 -0.80 6.26
C SER A 147 -21.53 -1.17 5.95
N VAL A 148 -20.60 -0.44 6.57
CA VAL A 148 -19.15 -0.62 6.44
C VAL A 148 -18.56 -0.79 7.83
N TYR A 149 -17.71 -1.81 8.00
CA TYR A 149 -16.96 -1.96 9.23
C TYR A 149 -15.98 -0.80 9.43
N VAL A 150 -15.87 -0.32 10.66
CA VAL A 150 -14.92 0.74 11.02
C VAL A 150 -14.25 0.40 12.34
N ALA A 151 -12.93 0.26 12.34
CA ALA A 151 -12.12 0.14 13.55
C ALA A 151 -12.16 1.47 14.32
N LYS A 152 -13.03 1.58 15.32
CA LYS A 152 -13.25 2.84 16.09
C LYS A 152 -12.43 2.91 17.36
N THR A 153 -12.18 1.77 18.00
CA THR A 153 -11.45 1.74 19.26
C THR A 153 -9.94 1.85 19.07
N PHE A 154 -9.26 2.40 20.05
CA PHE A 154 -7.79 2.42 20.07
C PHE A 154 -7.20 1.01 19.98
N HIS A 155 -7.85 0.04 20.64
CA HIS A 155 -7.39 -1.34 20.66
C HIS A 155 -7.44 -1.99 19.28
N GLU A 156 -8.56 -1.85 18.55
CA GLU A 156 -8.70 -2.39 17.18
C GLU A 156 -7.65 -1.81 16.24
N LYS A 157 -7.45 -0.49 16.28
CA LYS A 157 -6.43 0.19 15.47
C LYS A 157 -5.02 -0.25 15.82
N ALA A 158 -4.71 -0.35 17.12
CA ALA A 158 -3.40 -0.80 17.59
C ALA A 158 -3.11 -2.24 17.17
N MET A 159 -4.10 -3.14 17.20
CA MET A 159 -3.97 -4.52 16.72
C MET A 159 -3.68 -4.56 15.23
N GLN A 160 -4.44 -3.86 14.40
CA GLN A 160 -4.22 -3.82 12.95
C GLN A 160 -2.81 -3.30 12.63
N ARG A 161 -2.37 -2.22 13.26
CA ARG A 161 -1.02 -1.68 13.07
C ARG A 161 0.08 -2.64 13.53
N ALA A 162 -0.09 -3.28 14.68
CA ALA A 162 0.88 -4.24 15.21
C ALA A 162 1.08 -5.44 14.28
N LEU A 163 0.02 -5.92 13.62
CA LEU A 163 0.08 -6.99 12.62
C LEU A 163 0.93 -6.61 11.41
N LEU A 164 0.96 -5.35 11.03
CA LEU A 164 1.71 -4.88 9.86
C LEU A 164 3.16 -4.50 10.20
N GLN A 165 3.47 -4.26 11.47
CA GLN A 165 4.80 -3.87 11.96
C GLN A 165 5.49 -4.97 12.79
N PHE A 166 5.43 -6.21 12.32
CA PHE A 166 5.92 -7.38 13.07
C PHE A 166 7.46 -7.56 13.09
N THR A 167 8.21 -6.51 13.25
CA THR A 167 9.68 -6.57 13.35
C THR A 167 10.20 -7.27 14.60
N LYS A 168 9.32 -7.65 15.53
CA LYS A 168 9.68 -8.33 16.79
C LYS A 168 9.01 -9.70 16.88
N ILE A 169 9.77 -10.70 17.37
CA ILE A 169 9.36 -12.09 17.57
C ILE A 169 7.97 -12.26 18.21
N PHE A 170 7.56 -11.32 19.04
CA PHE A 170 6.24 -11.32 19.69
C PHE A 170 5.06 -11.15 18.71
N SER A 171 5.24 -10.43 17.61
CA SER A 171 4.18 -10.19 16.61
C SER A 171 3.91 -11.42 15.75
N VAL A 172 4.93 -12.24 15.46
CA VAL A 172 4.77 -13.51 14.73
C VAL A 172 3.96 -14.51 15.55
N PHE A 173 4.21 -14.58 16.85
CA PHE A 173 3.44 -15.43 17.75
C PHE A 173 1.98 -15.01 17.84
N LEU A 174 1.70 -13.71 17.89
CA LEU A 174 0.35 -13.16 17.87
C LEU A 174 -0.37 -13.43 16.53
N LEU A 175 0.34 -13.35 15.40
CA LEU A 175 -0.17 -13.68 14.06
C LEU A 175 -0.59 -15.14 13.98
N VAL A 176 0.21 -16.07 14.48
CA VAL A 176 -0.08 -17.50 14.48
C VAL A 176 -1.28 -17.82 15.38
N LEU A 177 -1.39 -17.19 16.55
CA LEU A 177 -2.53 -17.35 17.45
C LEU A 177 -3.84 -16.83 16.85
N LEU A 178 -3.82 -15.63 16.26
CA LEU A 178 -5.02 -15.02 15.64
C LEU A 178 -5.44 -15.77 14.38
N ALA A 179 -4.50 -16.19 13.54
CA ALA A 179 -4.80 -16.99 12.36
C ALA A 179 -5.36 -18.39 12.74
N GLY A 180 -4.90 -18.95 13.85
CA GLY A 180 -5.46 -20.18 14.42
C GLY A 180 -6.91 -20.01 14.86
N GLN A 181 -7.18 -18.97 15.65
CA GLN A 181 -8.52 -18.69 16.15
C GLN A 181 -9.55 -18.40 15.03
N LEU A 182 -9.15 -17.68 13.98
CA LEU A 182 -10.02 -17.40 12.84
C LEU A 182 -10.31 -18.65 12.00
N ARG A 183 -9.36 -19.58 11.87
CA ARG A 183 -9.59 -20.88 11.21
C ARG A 183 -10.54 -21.78 11.98
N ASP A 184 -10.49 -21.73 13.30
CA ASP A 184 -11.35 -22.55 14.16
C ASP A 184 -12.77 -21.96 14.24
N ALA A 185 -12.92 -20.65 14.21
CA ALA A 185 -14.23 -19.97 14.13
C ALA A 185 -14.96 -20.23 12.80
N GLY A 186 -14.23 -20.32 11.68
CA GLY A 186 -14.79 -20.61 10.36
C GLY A 186 -15.15 -22.08 10.12
N LYS A 187 -14.89 -23.00 11.06
CA LYS A 187 -15.27 -24.43 11.01
C LYS A 187 -16.52 -24.76 11.81
N SER A 188 -17.10 -23.80 12.50
CA SER A 188 -18.29 -23.97 13.35
C SER A 188 -19.60 -23.43 12.70
N GLU A 189 -19.58 -23.09 11.44
CA GLU A 189 -20.74 -22.89 10.56
C GLU A 189 -20.76 -24.02 9.48
#